data_e046792eb81d1b99670350ebdd119d94
#
_entry.id   e046792eb81d1b99670350ebdd119d94
#
_cell.length_a   1.000
_cell.length_b   1.000
_cell.length_c   1.000
_cell.angle_alpha   90.00
_cell.angle_beta   90.00
_cell.angle_gamma   90.00
#
_symmetry.space_group_name_H-M   'P 1'
#
loop_
_entity.id
_entity.type
_entity.pdbx_description
1 polymer ?
#
loop_
_entity_poly.entity_id
_entity_poly.type
_entity_poly.pdbx_seq_one_letter_code
_entity_poly.pdbx_strand_id
1 'polypeptide(L)'
;MQLEVTEKEFRRLLDMVYIGNWILNSCRDDDRFEDYDNLEEKLFSLCPEHGMRALVQRWRGHSYPSRAYEEGGIHEAIADYEDAVFYDILAEELARRDMSAEQISQDDAEELNARMEEYFAEFEKHGIENVKVEA
;
A
#
# COMPACT_ATOMS: atom_id res chain seq x y z
N MET A 1 -24.57 -9.15 13.00
CA MET A 1 -23.92 -7.83 13.15
C MET A 1 -24.42 -6.89 12.07
N GLN A 2 -24.78 -5.69 12.44
CA GLN A 2 -25.14 -4.63 11.49
C GLN A 2 -24.26 -3.42 11.75
N LEU A 3 -23.85 -2.76 10.66
CA LEU A 3 -23.11 -1.51 10.71
C LEU A 3 -23.84 -0.51 9.83
N GLU A 4 -24.34 0.56 10.42
CA GLU A 4 -25.01 1.61 9.67
C GLU A 4 -23.96 2.64 9.23
N VAL A 5 -23.90 2.90 7.93
CA VAL A 5 -22.97 3.86 7.35
C VAL A 5 -23.75 4.79 6.40
N THR A 6 -23.31 6.03 6.31
CA THR A 6 -23.84 6.96 5.32
C THR A 6 -23.32 6.59 3.92
N GLU A 7 -23.92 7.18 2.89
CA GLU A 7 -23.44 6.98 1.51
C GLU A 7 -21.98 7.42 1.36
N LYS A 8 -21.59 8.50 1.99
CA LYS A 8 -20.23 8.99 1.98
C LYS A 8 -19.27 8.00 2.68
N GLU A 9 -19.70 7.48 3.82
CA GLU A 9 -18.92 6.48 4.55
C GLU A 9 -18.81 5.18 3.78
N PHE A 10 -19.88 4.76 3.10
CA PHE A 10 -19.84 3.58 2.24
C PHE A 10 -18.81 3.77 1.13
N ARG A 11 -18.78 4.94 0.52
CA ARG A 11 -17.79 5.25 -0.51
C ARG A 11 -16.36 5.15 0.04
N ARG A 12 -16.12 5.63 1.26
CA ARG A 12 -14.81 5.51 1.93
C ARG A 12 -14.48 4.07 2.28
N LEU A 13 -15.49 3.30 2.66
CA LEU A 13 -15.31 1.88 2.99
C LEU A 13 -14.82 1.09 1.76
N LEU A 14 -15.32 1.40 0.57
CA LEU A 14 -14.81 0.80 -0.67
C LEU A 14 -13.30 1.03 -0.82
N ASP A 15 -12.84 2.25 -0.56
CA ASP A 15 -11.41 2.58 -0.64
C ASP A 15 -10.58 1.77 0.36
N MET A 16 -11.06 1.67 1.60
CA MET A 16 -10.36 0.92 2.64
C MET A 16 -10.27 -0.57 2.33
N VAL A 17 -11.35 -1.14 1.83
CA VAL A 17 -11.38 -2.56 1.47
C VAL A 17 -10.49 -2.83 0.26
N TYR A 18 -10.53 -1.96 -0.74
CA TYR A 18 -9.68 -2.08 -1.92
C TYR A 18 -8.21 -2.02 -1.57
N ILE A 19 -7.81 -1.02 -0.78
CA ILE A 19 -6.41 -0.85 -0.35
C ILE A 19 -5.97 -2.03 0.51
N GLY A 20 -6.81 -2.47 1.45
CA GLY A 20 -6.50 -3.62 2.29
C GLY A 20 -6.26 -4.88 1.47
N ASN A 21 -7.14 -5.16 0.53
CA ASN A 21 -6.99 -6.31 -0.36
C ASN A 21 -5.78 -6.15 -1.29
N TRP A 22 -5.52 -4.93 -1.77
CA TRP A 22 -4.35 -4.64 -2.59
C TRP A 22 -3.06 -5.01 -1.87
N ILE A 23 -2.90 -4.57 -0.63
CA ILE A 23 -1.71 -4.87 0.17
C ILE A 23 -1.57 -6.36 0.44
N LEU A 24 -2.68 -7.01 0.76
CA LEU A 24 -2.66 -8.43 1.13
C LEU A 24 -2.48 -9.36 -0.06
N ASN A 25 -2.98 -8.99 -1.24
CA ASN A 25 -3.07 -9.92 -2.36
C ASN A 25 -2.34 -9.51 -3.65
N SER A 26 -2.02 -8.23 -3.86
CA SER A 26 -1.49 -7.79 -5.16
C SER A 26 -0.18 -8.46 -5.57
N CYS A 27 0.62 -8.89 -4.61
CA CYS A 27 1.91 -9.57 -4.88
C CYS A 27 1.82 -11.09 -4.71
N ARG A 28 0.60 -11.65 -4.67
CA ARG A 28 0.38 -13.09 -4.52
C ARG A 28 -0.24 -13.67 -5.79
N ASP A 29 0.06 -14.92 -6.05
CA ASP A 29 -0.52 -15.69 -7.16
C ASP A 29 -1.44 -16.80 -6.64
N ASP A 30 -0.91 -18.01 -6.49
CA ASP A 30 -1.67 -19.18 -6.02
C ASP A 30 -1.99 -19.11 -4.54
N ASP A 31 -1.22 -18.34 -3.80
CA ASP A 31 -1.33 -18.17 -2.35
C ASP A 31 -2.21 -16.99 -1.94
N ARG A 32 -3.09 -16.53 -2.83
CA ARG A 32 -4.01 -15.43 -2.54
C ARG A 32 -4.92 -15.76 -1.35
N PHE A 33 -5.24 -14.75 -0.57
CA PHE A 33 -6.25 -14.85 0.48
C PHE A 33 -7.63 -14.63 -0.12
N GLU A 34 -8.32 -15.70 -0.46
CA GLU A 34 -9.62 -15.64 -1.14
C GLU A 34 -10.71 -14.94 -0.34
N ASP A 35 -10.66 -15.03 0.97
CA ASP A 35 -11.64 -14.38 1.84
C ASP A 35 -11.60 -12.85 1.73
N TYR A 36 -10.44 -12.26 1.52
CA TYR A 36 -10.32 -10.83 1.26
C TYR A 36 -10.84 -10.45 -0.12
N ASP A 37 -10.54 -11.26 -1.13
CA ASP A 37 -11.12 -11.08 -2.48
C ASP A 37 -12.65 -11.15 -2.43
N ASN A 38 -13.18 -12.11 -1.70
CA ASN A 38 -14.63 -12.31 -1.58
C ASN A 38 -15.30 -11.14 -0.84
N LEU A 39 -14.66 -10.60 0.18
CA LEU A 39 -15.19 -9.45 0.91
C LEU A 39 -15.21 -8.20 0.03
N GLU A 40 -14.15 -7.97 -0.73
CA GLU A 40 -14.12 -6.86 -1.70
C GLU A 40 -15.26 -6.98 -2.71
N GLU A 41 -15.43 -8.16 -3.29
CA GLU A 41 -16.53 -8.42 -4.23
C GLU A 41 -17.88 -8.14 -3.59
N LYS A 42 -18.09 -8.60 -2.36
CA LYS A 42 -19.33 -8.41 -1.63
C LYS A 42 -19.66 -6.92 -1.45
N LEU A 43 -18.68 -6.11 -1.08
CA LEU A 43 -18.91 -4.68 -0.92
C LEU A 43 -19.16 -3.98 -2.25
N PHE A 44 -18.35 -4.26 -3.26
CA PHE A 44 -18.54 -3.64 -4.58
C PHE A 44 -19.87 -4.04 -5.23
N SER A 45 -20.38 -5.22 -4.93
CA SER A 45 -21.68 -5.67 -5.42
C SER A 45 -22.85 -4.80 -4.93
N LEU A 46 -22.66 -4.03 -3.86
CA LEU A 46 -23.67 -3.13 -3.29
C LEU A 46 -23.67 -1.74 -3.95
N CYS A 47 -22.70 -1.43 -4.79
CA CYS A 47 -22.59 -0.13 -5.43
C CYS A 47 -23.84 0.31 -6.20
N PRO A 48 -24.50 -0.55 -7.01
CA PRO A 48 -25.69 -0.12 -7.72
C PRO A 48 -26.85 0.33 -6.83
N GLU A 49 -27.01 -0.30 -5.67
CA GLU A 49 -28.07 0.05 -4.71
C GLU A 49 -27.84 1.44 -4.08
N HIS A 50 -26.60 1.90 -4.09
CA HIS A 50 -26.20 3.16 -3.46
C HIS A 50 -25.88 4.25 -4.48
N GLY A 51 -26.38 4.08 -5.72
CA GLY A 51 -26.18 5.09 -6.77
C GLY A 51 -24.75 5.16 -7.30
N MET A 52 -23.97 4.10 -7.10
CA MET A 52 -22.55 4.07 -7.47
C MET A 52 -22.24 2.98 -8.51
N ARG A 53 -23.21 2.76 -9.42
CA ARG A 53 -23.07 1.71 -10.46
C ARG A 53 -21.79 1.84 -11.28
N ALA A 54 -21.32 3.08 -11.52
CA ALA A 54 -20.12 3.30 -12.30
C ALA A 54 -18.84 2.74 -11.66
N LEU A 55 -18.87 2.46 -10.36
CA LEU A 55 -17.70 1.98 -9.60
C LEU A 55 -17.54 0.46 -9.64
N VAL A 56 -18.50 -0.26 -10.17
CA VAL A 56 -18.47 -1.73 -10.21
C VAL A 56 -18.65 -2.23 -11.65
N GLN A 57 -17.94 -3.30 -11.97
CA GLN A 57 -18.06 -4.03 -13.23
C GLN A 57 -18.47 -5.46 -12.91
N ARG A 58 -19.47 -5.97 -13.62
CA ARG A 58 -19.89 -7.36 -13.48
C ARG A 58 -19.39 -8.17 -14.67
N TRP A 59 -18.84 -9.34 -14.38
CA TRP A 59 -18.35 -10.26 -15.39
C TRP A 59 -18.47 -11.69 -14.90
N ARG A 60 -19.13 -12.54 -15.70
CA ARG A 60 -19.36 -13.95 -15.37
C ARG A 60 -19.96 -14.16 -13.97
N GLY A 61 -20.91 -13.31 -13.59
CA GLY A 61 -21.61 -13.41 -12.30
C GLY A 61 -20.85 -12.84 -11.10
N HIS A 62 -19.65 -12.33 -11.32
CA HIS A 62 -18.83 -11.72 -10.27
C HIS A 62 -18.78 -10.20 -10.41
N SER A 63 -18.59 -9.53 -9.29
CA SER A 63 -18.48 -8.07 -9.23
C SER A 63 -17.03 -7.68 -8.96
N TYR A 64 -16.52 -6.73 -9.72
CA TYR A 64 -15.14 -6.23 -9.62
C TYR A 64 -15.15 -4.71 -9.57
N PRO A 65 -14.15 -4.07 -8.92
CA PRO A 65 -13.96 -2.64 -9.08
C PRO A 65 -13.84 -2.31 -10.56
N SER A 66 -14.56 -1.28 -11.00
CA SER A 66 -14.55 -0.89 -12.41
C SER A 66 -13.26 -0.13 -12.74
N ARG A 67 -12.99 0.04 -14.03
CA ARG A 67 -11.92 0.89 -14.50
C ARG A 67 -12.08 2.32 -14.02
N ALA A 68 -13.32 2.83 -14.01
CA ALA A 68 -13.62 4.17 -13.49
C ALA A 68 -13.23 4.30 -12.00
N TYR A 69 -13.46 3.25 -11.21
CA TYR A 69 -13.00 3.23 -9.83
C TYR A 69 -11.49 3.24 -9.75
N GLU A 70 -10.83 2.34 -10.46
CA GLU A 70 -9.37 2.18 -10.40
C GLU A 70 -8.62 3.42 -10.89
N GLU A 71 -9.18 4.13 -11.87
CA GLU A 71 -8.59 5.35 -12.42
C GLU A 71 -9.03 6.62 -11.67
N GLY A 72 -9.88 6.49 -10.66
CA GLY A 72 -10.48 7.60 -9.95
C GLY A 72 -9.66 8.21 -8.81
N GLY A 73 -8.37 7.86 -8.71
CA GLY A 73 -7.48 8.43 -7.69
C GLY A 73 -6.95 7.45 -6.67
N ILE A 74 -7.51 6.22 -6.57
CA ILE A 74 -7.08 5.25 -5.56
C ILE A 74 -5.63 4.81 -5.80
N HIS A 75 -5.23 4.62 -7.06
CA HIS A 75 -3.85 4.23 -7.37
C HIS A 75 -2.85 5.37 -7.19
N GLU A 76 -3.30 6.62 -7.32
CA GLU A 76 -2.48 7.78 -6.96
C GLU A 76 -2.21 7.79 -5.46
N ALA A 77 -3.21 7.50 -4.64
CA ALA A 77 -3.05 7.41 -3.19
C ALA A 77 -2.10 6.28 -2.80
N ILE A 78 -2.21 5.12 -3.47
CA ILE A 78 -1.29 4.00 -3.27
C ILE A 78 0.14 4.40 -3.64
N ALA A 79 0.32 5.05 -4.80
CA ALA A 79 1.63 5.49 -5.26
C ALA A 79 2.24 6.53 -4.32
N ASP A 80 1.44 7.46 -3.79
CA ASP A 80 1.90 8.45 -2.82
C ASP A 80 2.42 7.77 -1.55
N TYR A 81 1.72 6.75 -1.09
CA TYR A 81 2.15 5.96 0.06
C TYR A 81 3.46 5.22 -0.23
N GLU A 82 3.55 4.56 -1.39
CA GLU A 82 4.75 3.83 -1.79
C GLU A 82 5.96 4.77 -1.87
N ASP A 83 5.79 5.95 -2.45
CA ASP A 83 6.84 6.97 -2.53
C ASP A 83 7.28 7.45 -1.14
N ALA A 84 6.30 7.67 -0.25
CA ALA A 84 6.59 8.15 1.10
C ALA A 84 7.37 7.13 1.93
N VAL A 85 7.03 5.84 1.82
CA VAL A 85 7.68 4.81 2.63
C VAL A 85 8.94 4.24 2.00
N PHE A 86 9.13 4.41 0.69
CA PHE A 86 10.29 3.86 -0.01
C PHE A 86 11.60 4.32 0.61
N TYR A 87 11.75 5.61 0.80
CA TYR A 87 12.99 6.18 1.35
C TYR A 87 13.18 5.82 2.82
N ASP A 88 12.10 5.71 3.58
CA ASP A 88 12.17 5.30 4.99
C ASP A 88 12.69 3.86 5.10
N ILE A 89 12.16 2.96 4.27
CA ILE A 89 12.58 1.56 4.25
C ILE A 89 14.02 1.45 3.77
N LEU A 90 14.36 2.15 2.70
CA LEU A 90 15.71 2.13 2.15
C LEU A 90 16.73 2.65 3.17
N ALA A 91 16.42 3.75 3.86
CA ALA A 91 17.29 4.31 4.89
C ALA A 91 17.55 3.31 6.01
N GLU A 92 16.50 2.63 6.47
CA GLU A 92 16.64 1.62 7.52
C GLU A 92 17.49 0.44 7.06
N GLU A 93 17.23 -0.08 5.88
CA GLU A 93 17.98 -1.21 5.34
C GLU A 93 19.46 -0.89 5.15
N LEU A 94 19.76 0.30 4.63
CA LEU A 94 21.14 0.74 4.45
C LEU A 94 21.85 0.98 5.78
N ALA A 95 21.14 1.57 6.75
CA ALA A 95 21.69 1.78 8.09
C ALA A 95 22.02 0.46 8.77
N ARG A 96 21.13 -0.52 8.68
CA ARG A 96 21.36 -1.86 9.25
C ARG A 96 22.52 -2.59 8.56
N ARG A 97 22.63 -2.45 7.25
CA ARG A 97 23.74 -3.00 6.48
C ARG A 97 25.07 -2.45 6.99
N ASP A 98 25.15 -1.14 7.17
CA ASP A 98 26.39 -0.47 7.61
C ASP A 98 26.75 -0.84 9.05
N MET A 99 25.76 -0.93 9.92
CA MET A 99 25.96 -1.37 11.30
C MET A 99 26.46 -2.81 11.35
N SER A 100 25.90 -3.68 10.54
CA SER A 100 26.34 -5.06 10.44
C SER A 100 27.78 -5.18 9.96
N ALA A 101 28.16 -4.39 8.95
CA ALA A 101 29.51 -4.37 8.41
C ALA A 101 30.55 -3.90 9.46
N GLU A 102 30.14 -2.98 10.34
CA GLU A 102 30.97 -2.45 11.42
C GLU A 102 30.87 -3.26 12.73
N GLN A 103 30.11 -4.37 12.70
CA GLN A 103 29.89 -5.24 13.87
C GLN A 103 29.20 -4.53 15.04
N ILE A 104 28.32 -3.57 14.73
CA ILE A 104 27.50 -2.88 15.71
C ILE A 104 26.18 -3.63 15.90
N SER A 105 25.74 -3.76 17.17
CA SER A 105 24.51 -4.46 17.50
C SER A 105 23.29 -3.85 16.77
N GLN A 106 22.46 -4.69 16.15
CA GLN A 106 21.22 -4.27 15.50
C GLN A 106 20.16 -3.80 16.50
N ASP A 107 20.36 -4.07 17.79
CA ASP A 107 19.47 -3.63 18.87
C ASP A 107 19.79 -2.23 19.37
N ASP A 108 20.86 -1.61 18.90
CA ASP A 108 21.24 -0.25 19.25
C ASP A 108 20.36 0.75 18.49
N ALA A 109 19.22 1.10 19.11
CA ALA A 109 18.23 1.98 18.50
C ALA A 109 18.75 3.41 18.27
N GLU A 110 19.60 3.91 19.16
CA GLU A 110 20.16 5.26 19.02
C GLU A 110 21.09 5.35 17.82
N GLU A 111 21.95 4.36 17.65
CA GLU A 111 22.86 4.30 16.52
C GLU A 111 22.11 4.10 15.20
N LEU A 112 21.11 3.22 15.20
CA LEU A 112 20.27 3.00 14.04
C LEU A 112 19.58 4.29 13.60
N ASN A 113 18.95 4.99 14.53
CA ASN A 113 18.26 6.24 14.24
C ASN A 113 19.20 7.32 13.71
N ALA A 114 20.39 7.43 14.30
CA ALA A 114 21.39 8.40 13.85
C ALA A 114 21.81 8.15 12.40
N ARG A 115 22.02 6.89 12.03
CA ARG A 115 22.40 6.52 10.67
C ARG A 115 21.24 6.70 9.68
N MET A 116 20.02 6.39 10.10
CA MET A 116 18.83 6.63 9.29
C MET A 116 18.67 8.12 8.99
N GLU A 117 18.88 8.99 9.97
CA GLU A 117 18.81 10.46 9.78
C GLU A 117 19.82 10.95 8.72
N GLU A 118 21.00 10.39 8.69
CA GLU A 118 22.01 10.73 7.68
C GLU A 118 21.52 10.32 6.27
N TYR A 119 20.94 9.13 6.14
CA TYR A 119 20.37 8.68 4.87
C TYR A 119 19.16 9.51 4.46
N PHE A 120 18.29 9.88 5.40
CA PHE A 120 17.15 10.75 5.09
C PHE A 120 17.61 12.09 4.51
N ALA A 121 18.65 12.69 5.11
CA ALA A 121 19.22 13.93 4.61
C ALA A 121 19.77 13.78 3.19
N GLU A 122 20.44 12.66 2.90
CA GLU A 122 20.96 12.35 1.57
C GLU A 122 19.82 12.20 0.56
N PHE A 123 18.79 11.42 0.90
CA PHE A 123 17.67 11.17 -0.01
C PHE A 123 16.82 12.41 -0.24
N GLU A 124 16.65 13.25 0.76
CA GLU A 124 15.94 14.52 0.62
C GLU A 124 16.65 15.43 -0.40
N LYS A 125 17.96 15.41 -0.40
CA LYS A 125 18.78 16.28 -1.25
C LYS A 125 19.01 15.73 -2.67
N HIS A 126 19.24 14.43 -2.80
CA HIS A 126 19.71 13.81 -4.03
C HIS A 126 18.84 12.63 -4.52
N GLY A 127 17.78 12.26 -3.78
CA GLY A 127 17.04 11.04 -4.13
C GLY A 127 17.99 9.84 -4.14
N ILE A 128 17.91 9.03 -5.16
CA ILE A 128 18.75 7.83 -5.30
C ILE A 128 19.98 8.05 -6.20
N GLU A 129 20.29 9.28 -6.56
CA GLU A 129 21.40 9.59 -7.51
C GLU A 129 22.73 8.97 -7.08
N ASN A 130 23.00 8.96 -5.77
CA ASN A 130 24.25 8.47 -5.22
C ASN A 130 24.18 7.02 -4.73
N VAL A 131 23.03 6.36 -4.89
CA VAL A 131 22.88 4.94 -4.58
C VAL A 131 23.39 4.14 -5.77
N LYS A 132 24.35 3.25 -5.50
CA LYS A 132 25.00 2.46 -6.56
C LYS A 132 24.92 0.98 -6.25
N VAL A 133 24.87 0.19 -7.32
CA VAL A 133 25.01 -1.26 -7.25
C VAL A 133 26.40 -1.59 -7.75
N GLU A 134 27.21 -2.21 -6.90
CA GLU A 134 28.53 -2.67 -7.31
C GLU A 134 28.43 -3.98 -8.07
N ALA A 135 29.03 -4.01 -9.25
CA ALA A 135 29.04 -5.20 -10.12
C ALA A 135 30.16 -6.17 -9.75
#